data_972b87e2ab6eb2096d08785471f32c0d
#
_entry.id   972b87e2ab6eb2096d08785471f32c0d
#
_cell.length_a   1.000
_cell.length_b   1.000
_cell.length_c   1.000
_cell.angle_alpha   90.00
_cell.angle_beta   90.00
_cell.angle_gamma   90.00
#
_symmetry.space_group_name_H-M   'P 1'
#
loop_
_entity.id
_entity.type
_entity.pdbx_description
1 polymer ?
#
loop_
_entity_poly.entity_id
_entity_poly.type
_entity_poly.pdbx_seq_one_letter_code
_entity_poly.pdbx_strand_id
1 'polypeptide(L)'
;VKIKKFKLELKLRNVYDNLKEKGVKITPEIETLVSVIEKELEEVIEPSVVVETYSIKDNKISEIIRDLQIPKNVVAITFCIATVGDKVEKLVLSTTEEIKKIVIDTMLHEYLNSAVEFVIKLLKEKSEENIEPSSIFIVQQNLYKDIIELLSAEKIGVSFNIQNNQLLPVYTIIIYSLWFKTKK
;
A
#
# COMPACT_ATOMS: atom_id res chain seq x y z
N VAL A 1 12.79 -8.07 1.46
CA VAL A 1 11.98 -9.12 0.78
C VAL A 1 11.17 -8.46 -0.33
N LYS A 2 11.07 -9.14 -1.47
CA LYS A 2 10.33 -8.68 -2.64
C LYS A 2 9.36 -9.78 -3.07
N ILE A 3 8.08 -9.45 -3.20
CA ILE A 3 7.04 -10.38 -3.60
C ILE A 3 6.30 -9.77 -4.79
N LYS A 4 6.11 -10.54 -5.84
CA LYS A 4 5.38 -10.13 -7.05
C LYS A 4 4.28 -11.12 -7.38
N LYS A 5 3.20 -10.61 -7.98
CA LYS A 5 2.09 -11.41 -8.52
C LYS A 5 1.49 -12.38 -7.50
N PHE A 6 1.19 -11.89 -6.32
CA PHE A 6 0.46 -12.64 -5.31
C PHE A 6 -1.04 -12.34 -5.40
N LYS A 7 -1.86 -13.29 -4.95
CA LYS A 7 -3.31 -13.11 -4.95
C LYS A 7 -3.72 -12.18 -3.80
N LEU A 8 -4.52 -11.17 -4.13
CA LEU A 8 -5.19 -10.31 -3.15
C LEU A 8 -6.67 -10.70 -3.08
N GLU A 9 -7.25 -10.63 -1.89
CA GLU A 9 -8.68 -10.79 -1.67
C GLU A 9 -9.33 -9.42 -1.53
N LEU A 10 -10.35 -9.18 -2.34
CA LEU A 10 -11.15 -7.97 -2.23
C LEU A 10 -12.22 -8.15 -1.14
N LYS A 11 -12.24 -7.26 -0.16
CA LYS A 11 -13.27 -7.25 0.88
C LYS A 11 -14.46 -6.42 0.42
N LEU A 12 -15.41 -7.04 -0.25
CA LEU A 12 -16.59 -6.37 -0.82
C LEU A 12 -17.36 -5.53 0.21
N ARG A 13 -17.44 -5.98 1.47
CA ARG A 13 -18.04 -5.17 2.53
C ARG A 13 -17.40 -3.80 2.67
N ASN A 14 -16.06 -3.74 2.69
CA ASN A 14 -15.33 -2.47 2.78
C ASN A 14 -15.57 -1.63 1.53
N VAL A 15 -15.61 -2.24 0.35
CA VAL A 15 -15.93 -1.53 -0.91
C VAL A 15 -17.30 -0.86 -0.79
N TYR A 16 -18.33 -1.57 -0.37
CA TYR A 16 -19.67 -1.00 -0.22
C TYR A 16 -19.75 0.09 0.85
N ASP A 17 -19.06 -0.07 1.97
CA ASP A 17 -19.04 0.93 3.03
C ASP A 17 -18.33 2.22 2.55
N ASN A 18 -17.20 2.10 1.86
CA ASN A 18 -16.49 3.22 1.26
C ASN A 18 -17.30 3.91 0.13
N LEU A 19 -18.04 3.16 -0.67
CA LEU A 19 -18.95 3.71 -1.68
C LEU A 19 -20.07 4.55 -1.04
N LYS A 20 -20.66 4.07 0.06
CA LYS A 20 -21.67 4.83 0.82
C LYS A 20 -21.09 6.13 1.37
N GLU A 21 -19.86 6.10 1.91
CA GLU A 21 -19.17 7.32 2.39
C GLU A 21 -18.93 8.33 1.28
N LYS A 22 -18.71 7.88 0.05
CA LYS A 22 -18.62 8.71 -1.16
C LYS A 22 -19.98 9.14 -1.71
N GLY A 23 -21.09 8.85 -1.01
CA GLY A 23 -22.45 9.24 -1.39
C GLY A 23 -23.10 8.31 -2.43
N VAL A 24 -22.51 7.17 -2.73
CA VAL A 24 -23.09 6.19 -3.66
C VAL A 24 -24.12 5.32 -2.93
N LYS A 25 -25.37 5.36 -3.39
CA LYS A 25 -26.42 4.48 -2.88
C LYS A 25 -26.24 3.08 -3.45
N ILE A 26 -26.14 2.09 -2.57
CA ILE A 26 -26.00 0.70 -3.00
C ILE A 26 -27.37 0.16 -3.46
N THR A 27 -27.46 -0.09 -4.74
CA THR A 27 -28.64 -0.65 -5.43
C THR A 27 -28.22 -1.94 -6.13
N PRO A 28 -29.16 -2.79 -6.59
CA PRO A 28 -28.82 -4.01 -7.37
C PRO A 28 -27.97 -3.72 -8.61
N GLU A 29 -28.16 -2.55 -9.23
CA GLU A 29 -27.36 -2.12 -10.39
C GLU A 29 -25.91 -1.83 -9.99
N ILE A 30 -25.68 -1.20 -8.81
CA ILE A 30 -24.34 -0.94 -8.28
C ILE A 30 -23.68 -2.26 -7.86
N GLU A 31 -24.40 -3.19 -7.25
CA GLU A 31 -23.87 -4.51 -6.90
C GLU A 31 -23.43 -5.29 -8.15
N THR A 32 -24.24 -5.23 -9.22
CA THR A 32 -23.90 -5.82 -10.51
C THR A 32 -22.66 -5.16 -11.11
N LEU A 33 -22.59 -3.81 -11.07
CA LEU A 33 -21.43 -3.06 -11.57
C LEU A 33 -20.15 -3.43 -10.82
N VAL A 34 -20.20 -3.52 -9.48
CA VAL A 34 -19.07 -3.94 -8.64
C VAL A 34 -18.60 -5.34 -9.05
N SER A 35 -19.53 -6.29 -9.25
CA SER A 35 -19.19 -7.65 -9.66
C SER A 35 -18.56 -7.75 -11.06
N VAL A 36 -18.98 -6.88 -11.99
CA VAL A 36 -18.37 -6.79 -13.33
C VAL A 36 -16.97 -6.22 -13.24
N ILE A 37 -16.80 -5.10 -12.51
CA ILE A 37 -15.51 -4.44 -12.35
C ILE A 37 -14.51 -5.34 -11.60
N GLU A 38 -14.95 -6.11 -10.60
CA GLU A 38 -14.11 -7.06 -9.89
C GLU A 38 -13.42 -8.02 -10.87
N LYS A 39 -14.17 -8.60 -11.80
CA LYS A 39 -13.62 -9.50 -12.82
C LYS A 39 -12.67 -8.77 -13.78
N GLU A 40 -13.03 -7.55 -14.22
CA GLU A 40 -12.14 -6.73 -15.06
C GLU A 40 -10.81 -6.42 -14.33
N LEU A 41 -10.86 -6.11 -13.03
CA LEU A 41 -9.69 -5.82 -12.23
C LEU A 41 -8.82 -7.05 -11.95
N GLU A 42 -9.43 -8.22 -11.68
CA GLU A 42 -8.69 -9.47 -11.46
C GLU A 42 -7.80 -9.86 -12.66
N GLU A 43 -8.18 -9.46 -13.88
CA GLU A 43 -7.40 -9.71 -15.09
C GLU A 43 -6.19 -8.77 -15.26
N VAL A 44 -6.25 -7.57 -14.68
CA VAL A 44 -5.25 -6.52 -14.93
C VAL A 44 -4.38 -6.18 -13.72
N ILE A 45 -4.81 -6.48 -12.49
CA ILE A 45 -4.00 -6.22 -11.30
C ILE A 45 -2.75 -7.11 -11.26
N GLU A 46 -1.62 -6.50 -11.00
CA GLU A 46 -0.34 -7.19 -10.78
C GLU A 46 0.28 -6.74 -9.44
N PRO A 47 -0.26 -7.22 -8.31
CA PRO A 47 0.18 -6.76 -7.01
C PRO A 47 1.66 -7.08 -6.79
N SER A 48 2.38 -6.09 -6.28
CA SER A 48 3.78 -6.25 -5.94
C SER A 48 4.09 -5.49 -4.64
N VAL A 49 4.94 -6.08 -3.82
CA VAL A 49 5.43 -5.44 -2.59
C VAL A 49 6.94 -5.58 -2.49
N VAL A 50 7.58 -4.56 -1.97
CA VAL A 50 8.94 -4.63 -1.45
C VAL A 50 8.92 -4.20 0.01
N VAL A 51 9.52 -5.00 0.88
CA VAL A 51 9.54 -4.76 2.32
C VAL A 51 10.92 -5.07 2.87
N GLU A 52 11.45 -4.17 3.70
CA GLU A 52 12.74 -4.34 4.33
C GLU A 52 12.75 -3.71 5.73
N THR A 53 13.40 -4.39 6.66
CA THR A 53 13.52 -3.98 8.05
C THR A 53 14.97 -3.57 8.32
N TYR A 54 15.14 -2.40 8.92
CA TYR A 54 16.41 -1.82 9.28
C TYR A 54 16.51 -1.64 10.79
N SER A 55 17.68 -1.91 11.36
CA SER A 55 17.97 -1.48 12.73
C SER A 55 17.94 0.04 12.79
N ILE A 56 17.42 0.62 13.88
CA ILE A 56 17.41 2.06 14.08
C ILE A 56 18.81 2.69 14.07
N LYS A 57 19.85 1.87 14.24
CA LYS A 57 21.25 2.28 14.20
C LYS A 57 21.90 2.15 12.82
N ASP A 58 21.15 1.71 11.81
CA ASP A 58 21.67 1.58 10.46
C ASP A 58 21.88 2.97 9.83
N ASN A 59 23.10 3.23 9.39
CA ASN A 59 23.47 4.51 8.77
C ASN A 59 22.68 4.80 7.48
N LYS A 60 22.21 3.76 6.79
CA LYS A 60 21.43 3.91 5.55
C LYS A 60 20.11 4.66 5.72
N ILE A 61 19.56 4.63 6.93
CA ILE A 61 18.26 5.25 7.24
C ILE A 61 18.37 6.44 8.19
N SER A 62 19.58 6.89 8.54
CA SER A 62 19.81 7.93 9.54
C SER A 62 19.10 9.26 9.22
N GLU A 63 19.07 9.67 7.95
CA GLU A 63 18.38 10.88 7.52
C GLU A 63 16.86 10.71 7.56
N ILE A 64 16.34 9.59 7.08
CA ILE A 64 14.92 9.26 7.11
C ILE A 64 14.39 9.21 8.55
N ILE A 65 15.15 8.61 9.48
CA ILE A 65 14.79 8.52 10.89
C ILE A 65 14.67 9.89 11.53
N ARG A 66 15.57 10.81 11.23
CA ARG A 66 15.55 12.17 11.76
C ARG A 66 14.26 12.89 11.39
N ASP A 67 13.80 12.72 10.15
CA ASP A 67 12.59 13.38 9.67
C ASP A 67 11.30 12.72 10.20
N LEU A 68 11.34 11.43 10.53
CA LEU A 68 10.19 10.69 11.08
C LEU A 68 9.96 10.90 12.59
N GLN A 69 10.87 11.56 13.31
CA GLN A 69 10.79 11.83 14.78
C GLN A 69 10.49 10.56 15.61
N ILE A 70 11.28 9.51 15.40
CA ILE A 70 11.03 8.19 15.97
C ILE A 70 11.22 8.17 17.50
N PRO A 71 10.33 7.48 18.27
CA PRO A 71 10.47 7.32 19.72
C PRO A 71 11.75 6.59 20.12
N LYS A 72 12.32 6.94 21.31
CA LYS A 72 13.60 6.40 21.79
C LYS A 72 13.63 4.89 22.07
N ASN A 73 12.47 4.26 22.28
CA ASN A 73 12.33 2.83 22.60
C ASN A 73 12.14 1.95 21.35
N VAL A 74 12.22 2.53 20.16
CA VAL A 74 12.20 1.80 18.89
C VAL A 74 13.57 1.15 18.65
N VAL A 75 13.57 -0.10 18.22
CA VAL A 75 14.79 -0.88 17.93
C VAL A 75 15.01 -1.09 16.45
N ALA A 76 13.93 -1.13 15.67
CA ALA A 76 13.98 -1.27 14.21
C ALA A 76 12.79 -0.57 13.55
N ILE A 77 12.90 -0.34 12.26
CA ILE A 77 11.84 0.18 11.39
C ILE A 77 11.73 -0.70 10.15
N THR A 78 10.51 -1.00 9.76
CA THR A 78 10.23 -1.64 8.47
C THR A 78 9.62 -0.63 7.53
N PHE A 79 10.19 -0.49 6.34
CA PHE A 79 9.56 0.22 5.22
C PHE A 79 8.96 -0.78 4.25
N CYS A 80 7.82 -0.42 3.67
CA CYS A 80 7.16 -1.21 2.65
C CYS A 80 6.59 -0.29 1.56
N ILE A 81 6.72 -0.73 0.32
CA ILE A 81 6.03 -0.16 -0.84
C ILE A 81 5.15 -1.26 -1.42
N ALA A 82 3.87 -0.96 -1.60
CA ALA A 82 2.90 -1.84 -2.22
C ALA A 82 2.25 -1.15 -3.42
N THR A 83 2.05 -1.88 -4.51
CA THR A 83 1.36 -1.40 -5.71
C THR A 83 0.46 -2.49 -6.28
N VAL A 84 -0.59 -2.10 -6.99
CA VAL A 84 -1.44 -3.02 -7.77
C VAL A 84 -1.03 -3.10 -9.24
N GLY A 85 0.05 -2.43 -9.63
CA GLY A 85 0.60 -2.42 -10.97
C GLY A 85 0.09 -1.27 -11.84
N ASP A 86 0.68 -1.12 -13.02
CA ASP A 86 0.41 -0.01 -13.95
C ASP A 86 -0.74 -0.28 -14.94
N LYS A 87 -1.10 -1.55 -15.16
CA LYS A 87 -2.13 -1.92 -16.12
C LYS A 87 -3.51 -1.38 -15.75
N VAL A 88 -3.77 -1.19 -14.45
CA VAL A 88 -5.03 -0.62 -13.95
C VAL A 88 -5.26 0.83 -14.41
N GLU A 89 -4.19 1.58 -14.65
CA GLU A 89 -4.29 2.98 -15.09
C GLU A 89 -4.99 3.10 -16.45
N LYS A 90 -4.74 2.14 -17.37
CA LYS A 90 -5.42 2.12 -18.67
C LYS A 90 -6.91 1.93 -18.51
N LEU A 91 -7.34 1.05 -17.60
CA LEU A 91 -8.76 0.84 -17.30
C LEU A 91 -9.40 2.11 -16.74
N VAL A 92 -8.75 2.77 -15.79
CA VAL A 92 -9.22 4.03 -15.21
C VAL A 92 -9.34 5.12 -16.27
N LEU A 93 -8.31 5.30 -17.10
CA LEU A 93 -8.28 6.34 -18.15
C LEU A 93 -9.29 6.09 -19.26
N SER A 94 -9.56 4.83 -19.63
CA SER A 94 -10.55 4.48 -20.67
C SER A 94 -12.00 4.58 -20.20
N THR A 95 -12.23 4.64 -18.88
CA THR A 95 -13.57 4.73 -18.31
C THR A 95 -14.08 6.17 -18.41
N THR A 96 -15.27 6.37 -19.00
CA THR A 96 -15.90 7.68 -19.17
C THR A 96 -17.01 7.95 -18.14
N GLU A 97 -17.68 6.91 -17.69
CA GLU A 97 -18.78 6.99 -16.73
C GLU A 97 -18.29 7.33 -15.32
N GLU A 98 -18.78 8.42 -14.74
CA GLU A 98 -18.33 8.90 -13.43
C GLU A 98 -18.55 7.86 -12.31
N ILE A 99 -19.74 7.24 -12.28
CA ILE A 99 -20.04 6.23 -11.27
C ILE A 99 -19.11 5.00 -11.38
N LYS A 100 -18.81 4.57 -12.61
CA LYS A 100 -17.87 3.46 -12.85
C LYS A 100 -16.46 3.84 -12.38
N LYS A 101 -16.00 5.08 -12.60
CA LYS A 101 -14.72 5.57 -12.08
C LYS A 101 -14.65 5.52 -10.56
N ILE A 102 -15.71 5.98 -9.87
CA ILE A 102 -15.77 5.94 -8.41
C ILE A 102 -15.68 4.51 -7.88
N VAL A 103 -16.37 3.58 -8.52
CA VAL A 103 -16.33 2.16 -8.12
C VAL A 103 -14.94 1.57 -8.35
N ILE A 104 -14.33 1.78 -9.52
CA ILE A 104 -12.97 1.29 -9.84
C ILE A 104 -11.96 1.85 -8.83
N ASP A 105 -11.96 3.16 -8.60
CA ASP A 105 -11.06 3.83 -7.67
C ASP A 105 -11.20 3.26 -6.24
N THR A 106 -12.45 3.09 -5.79
CA THR A 106 -12.72 2.52 -4.46
C THR A 106 -12.21 1.09 -4.34
N MET A 107 -12.39 0.26 -5.36
CA MET A 107 -11.90 -1.11 -5.37
C MET A 107 -10.37 -1.18 -5.43
N LEU A 108 -9.72 -0.32 -6.20
CA LEU A 108 -8.25 -0.28 -6.27
C LEU A 108 -7.62 0.13 -4.94
N HIS A 109 -8.24 1.06 -4.21
CA HIS A 109 -7.82 1.40 -2.85
C HIS A 109 -8.00 0.22 -1.88
N GLU A 110 -9.09 -0.55 -2.00
CA GLU A 110 -9.28 -1.74 -1.16
C GLU A 110 -8.27 -2.86 -1.51
N TYR A 111 -7.88 -3.02 -2.77
CA TYR A 111 -6.78 -3.92 -3.13
C TYR A 111 -5.44 -3.47 -2.52
N LEU A 112 -5.16 -2.16 -2.48
CA LEU A 112 -3.98 -1.65 -1.78
C LEU A 112 -4.04 -1.91 -0.28
N ASN A 113 -5.20 -1.73 0.36
CA ASN A 113 -5.40 -2.05 1.77
C ASN A 113 -5.15 -3.54 2.03
N SER A 114 -5.65 -4.41 1.16
CA SER A 114 -5.41 -5.86 1.23
C SER A 114 -3.92 -6.22 1.09
N ALA A 115 -3.18 -5.51 0.24
CA ALA A 115 -1.73 -5.66 0.12
C ALA A 115 -1.00 -5.24 1.41
N VAL A 116 -1.43 -4.14 2.03
CA VAL A 116 -0.90 -3.67 3.32
C VAL A 116 -1.18 -4.68 4.43
N GLU A 117 -2.41 -5.20 4.52
CA GLU A 117 -2.76 -6.24 5.51
C GLU A 117 -1.92 -7.52 5.34
N PHE A 118 -1.67 -7.91 4.10
CA PHE A 118 -0.77 -9.03 3.80
C PHE A 118 0.63 -8.78 4.38
N VAL A 119 1.18 -7.57 4.20
CA VAL A 119 2.48 -7.19 4.79
C VAL A 119 2.44 -7.21 6.31
N ILE A 120 1.37 -6.65 6.93
CA ILE A 120 1.21 -6.69 8.40
C ILE A 120 1.26 -8.13 8.92
N LYS A 121 0.56 -9.03 8.25
CA LYS A 121 0.55 -10.45 8.61
C LYS A 121 1.96 -11.05 8.55
N LEU A 122 2.70 -10.79 7.47
CA LEU A 122 4.09 -11.23 7.33
C LEU A 122 4.99 -10.68 8.44
N LEU A 123 4.82 -9.42 8.84
CA LEU A 123 5.61 -8.80 9.90
C LEU A 123 5.32 -9.45 11.27
N LYS A 124 4.04 -9.72 11.56
CA LYS A 124 3.65 -10.39 12.80
C LYS A 124 4.17 -11.82 12.89
N GLU A 125 4.20 -12.55 11.79
CA GLU A 125 4.77 -13.90 11.72
C GLU A 125 6.29 -13.93 11.95
N LYS A 126 6.98 -12.80 11.70
CA LYS A 126 8.43 -12.63 11.91
C LYS A 126 8.80 -11.99 13.23
N SER A 127 7.81 -11.63 14.06
CA SER A 127 8.09 -11.04 15.37
C SER A 127 8.79 -12.05 16.27
N GLU A 128 9.88 -11.60 16.90
CA GLU A 128 10.63 -12.40 17.89
C GLU A 128 10.05 -12.20 19.29
N GLU A 129 10.34 -13.10 20.23
CA GLU A 129 9.99 -12.91 21.64
C GLU A 129 10.53 -11.55 22.12
N ASN A 130 9.64 -10.70 22.65
CA ASN A 130 9.92 -9.37 23.18
C ASN A 130 10.15 -8.25 22.15
N ILE A 131 9.83 -8.45 20.86
CA ILE A 131 9.86 -7.38 19.85
C ILE A 131 8.56 -7.43 19.05
N GLU A 132 7.77 -6.37 19.09
CA GLU A 132 6.48 -6.28 18.41
C GLU A 132 6.43 -5.09 17.44
N PRO A 133 5.80 -5.26 16.26
CA PRO A 133 5.58 -4.14 15.35
C PRO A 133 4.44 -3.24 15.85
N SER A 134 4.58 -1.93 15.63
CA SER A 134 3.50 -0.97 15.81
C SER A 134 2.37 -1.17 14.79
N SER A 135 1.33 -0.34 14.91
CA SER A 135 0.46 -0.02 13.78
C SER A 135 1.27 0.55 12.61
N ILE A 136 0.66 0.51 11.44
CA ILE A 136 1.24 1.03 10.21
C ILE A 136 1.01 2.54 10.13
N PHE A 137 2.02 3.23 9.62
CA PHE A 137 1.97 4.65 9.32
C PHE A 137 2.20 4.86 7.82
N ILE A 138 1.47 5.80 7.23
CA ILE A 138 1.71 6.24 5.85
C ILE A 138 2.92 7.19 5.87
N VAL A 139 3.82 6.99 4.93
CA VAL A 139 5.00 7.85 4.76
C VAL A 139 4.59 9.21 4.20
N GLN A 140 5.22 10.27 4.67
CA GLN A 140 5.03 11.60 4.12
C GLN A 140 5.73 11.74 2.75
N GLN A 141 5.15 12.53 1.87
CA GLN A 141 5.57 12.66 0.47
C GLN A 141 7.03 13.12 0.29
N ASN A 142 7.53 13.95 1.18
CA ASN A 142 8.92 14.42 1.16
C ASN A 142 9.96 13.28 1.30
N LEU A 143 9.57 12.13 1.84
CA LEU A 143 10.43 10.96 2.01
C LEU A 143 10.27 9.90 0.89
N TYR A 144 9.35 10.10 -0.05
CA TYR A 144 9.06 9.11 -1.09
C TYR A 144 10.29 8.73 -1.90
N LYS A 145 11.05 9.73 -2.36
CA LYS A 145 12.26 9.50 -3.16
C LYS A 145 13.27 8.63 -2.40
N ASP A 146 13.57 9.00 -1.18
CA ASP A 146 14.60 8.34 -0.37
C ASP A 146 14.22 6.88 -0.07
N ILE A 147 12.94 6.62 0.22
CA ILE A 147 12.46 5.26 0.51
C ILE A 147 12.39 4.42 -0.77
N ILE A 148 12.04 4.99 -1.92
CA ILE A 148 12.05 4.30 -3.21
C ILE A 148 13.47 3.87 -3.57
N GLU A 149 14.45 4.75 -3.41
CA GLU A 149 15.86 4.46 -3.63
C GLU A 149 16.38 3.42 -2.63
N LEU A 150 16.08 3.60 -1.33
CA LEU A 150 16.46 2.69 -0.26
C LEU A 150 15.99 1.24 -0.52
N LEU A 151 14.74 1.07 -0.94
CA LEU A 151 14.15 -0.24 -1.19
C LEU A 151 14.40 -0.76 -2.60
N SER A 152 15.05 0.00 -3.48
CA SER A 152 15.19 -0.29 -4.90
C SER A 152 13.82 -0.63 -5.54
N ALA A 153 12.85 0.24 -5.37
CA ALA A 153 11.45 0.00 -5.73
C ALA A 153 11.22 -0.08 -7.25
N GLU A 154 12.16 0.40 -8.07
CA GLU A 154 12.17 0.20 -9.52
C GLU A 154 12.12 -1.29 -9.90
N LYS A 155 12.61 -2.17 -9.05
CA LYS A 155 12.54 -3.63 -9.24
C LYS A 155 11.11 -4.19 -9.19
N ILE A 156 10.17 -3.43 -8.62
CA ILE A 156 8.74 -3.75 -8.66
C ILE A 156 7.94 -2.79 -9.56
N GLY A 157 8.63 -1.98 -10.37
CA GLY A 157 8.03 -1.05 -11.31
C GLY A 157 7.55 0.26 -10.66
N VAL A 158 7.98 0.58 -9.43
CA VAL A 158 7.57 1.80 -8.74
C VAL A 158 8.66 2.87 -8.87
N SER A 159 8.22 4.09 -9.19
CA SER A 159 9.06 5.28 -9.27
C SER A 159 8.34 6.50 -8.70
N PHE A 160 9.07 7.58 -8.49
CA PHE A 160 8.53 8.86 -8.05
C PHE A 160 8.83 9.95 -9.08
N ASN A 161 7.77 10.56 -9.60
CA ASN A 161 7.92 11.70 -10.49
C ASN A 161 7.99 12.99 -9.66
N ILE A 162 9.18 13.58 -9.60
CA ILE A 162 9.45 14.79 -8.80
C ILE A 162 8.71 16.01 -9.34
N GLN A 163 8.47 16.09 -10.67
CA GLN A 163 7.87 17.27 -11.30
C GLN A 163 6.41 17.48 -10.87
N ASN A 164 5.65 16.39 -10.73
CA ASN A 164 4.24 16.44 -10.33
C ASN A 164 3.99 15.83 -8.93
N ASN A 165 5.05 15.48 -8.20
CA ASN A 165 4.97 14.87 -6.88
C ASN A 165 4.09 13.60 -6.83
N GLN A 166 4.21 12.72 -7.82
CA GLN A 166 3.35 11.57 -7.98
C GLN A 166 4.11 10.26 -7.96
N LEU A 167 3.57 9.26 -7.24
CA LEU A 167 4.00 7.88 -7.36
C LEU A 167 3.53 7.28 -8.69
N LEU A 168 4.37 6.48 -9.30
CA LEU A 168 4.05 5.71 -10.49
C LEU A 168 4.39 4.22 -10.24
N PRO A 169 3.42 3.31 -10.42
CA PRO A 169 2.01 3.53 -10.75
C PRO A 169 1.25 4.37 -9.71
N VAL A 170 0.16 5.02 -10.12
CA VAL A 170 -0.64 5.91 -9.24
C VAL A 170 -1.19 5.15 -8.03
N TYR A 171 -1.66 3.92 -8.23
CA TYR A 171 -2.15 3.07 -7.15
C TYR A 171 -0.99 2.35 -6.46
N THR A 172 -0.21 3.14 -5.74
CA THR A 172 0.95 2.73 -4.94
C THR A 172 0.90 3.40 -3.58
N ILE A 173 1.26 2.68 -2.53
CA ILE A 173 1.35 3.19 -1.17
C ILE A 173 2.74 2.91 -0.58
N ILE A 174 3.26 3.88 0.17
CA ILE A 174 4.49 3.74 0.95
C ILE A 174 4.14 3.84 2.43
N ILE A 175 4.48 2.82 3.18
CA ILE A 175 4.17 2.69 4.60
C ILE A 175 5.41 2.32 5.41
N TYR A 176 5.34 2.55 6.72
CA TYR A 176 6.33 2.04 7.67
C TYR A 176 5.67 1.52 8.94
N SER A 177 6.39 0.66 9.65
CA SER A 177 6.06 0.15 10.98
C SER A 177 7.29 0.20 11.86
N LEU A 178 7.09 0.56 13.13
CA LEU A 178 8.14 0.66 14.13
C LEU A 178 8.15 -0.61 14.99
N TRP A 179 9.34 -1.10 15.34
CA TRP A 179 9.50 -2.25 16.21
C TRP A 179 9.90 -1.80 17.60
N PHE A 180 9.10 -2.18 18.57
CA PHE A 180 9.28 -1.84 19.96
C PHE A 180 9.77 -3.03 20.77
N LYS A 181 10.71 -2.78 21.68
CA LYS A 181 11.08 -3.78 22.67
C LYS A 181 10.00 -3.87 23.74
N THR A 182 9.33 -5.01 23.84
CA THR A 182 8.35 -5.25 24.91
C THR A 182 9.08 -5.50 26.23
N LYS A 183 8.63 -4.86 27.30
CA LYS A 183 9.13 -5.16 28.64
C LYS A 183 8.52 -6.51 29.06
N LYS A 184 9.38 -7.43 29.50
CA LYS A 184 8.91 -8.57 30.31
C LYS A 184 8.28 -8.08 31.58
#